data_0714e2a9fe1bc400ca00e30ebdd52544
#
_entry.id   0714e2a9fe1bc400ca00e30ebdd52544
#
_cell.length_a   1.000
_cell.length_b   1.000
_cell.length_c   1.000
_cell.angle_alpha   90.00
_cell.angle_beta   90.00
_cell.angle_gamma   90.00
#
_symmetry.space_group_name_H-M   'P 1'
#
loop_
_entity.id
_entity.type
_entity.pdbx_description
1 polymer ?
#
loop_
_entity_poly.entity_id
_entity_poly.type
_entity_poly.pdbx_seq_one_letter_code
_entity_poly.pdbx_strand_id
1 'polypeptide(L)'
;FNNVRGEEIELYGIIRSYHTIYKDKMVATIMPGSHTHILFSQDDQIIDILSCIGGEFFAAIAEHTIIKASVTSNPTVIKEDALRYGFEALKKYGVNRAIYMVRELELFSNAKTEEKDSFLEGVINGDIIKALLLHPLYSRLDSICVAGKAVYYDIFSKLLQLEESQVKVEKIEPKDQSFALAGFLTISEHL
;
A
#
# COMPACT_ATOMS: atom_id res chain seq x y z
N PHE A 1 -7.82 0.31 17.78
CA PHE A 1 -7.18 -1.02 17.95
C PHE A 1 -6.79 -1.55 16.58
N ASN A 2 -5.50 -1.90 16.41
CA ASN A 2 -4.96 -2.50 15.20
C ASN A 2 -4.42 -3.88 15.54
N ASN A 3 -4.39 -4.80 14.57
CA ASN A 3 -3.89 -6.15 14.74
C ASN A 3 -2.92 -6.46 13.59
N VAL A 4 -1.72 -6.88 13.95
CA VAL A 4 -0.71 -7.40 13.03
C VAL A 4 -0.34 -8.81 13.48
N ARG A 5 0.13 -9.64 12.56
CA ARG A 5 0.46 -11.03 12.86
C ARG A 5 1.68 -11.45 12.05
N GLY A 6 2.86 -10.92 12.44
CA GLY A 6 4.13 -11.19 11.81
C GLY A 6 4.76 -9.97 11.13
N GLU A 7 3.97 -8.97 10.73
CA GLU A 7 4.46 -7.75 10.11
C GLU A 7 5.38 -6.95 11.04
N GLU A 8 5.17 -7.04 12.34
CA GLU A 8 6.06 -6.48 13.36
C GLU A 8 7.45 -7.11 13.30
N ILE A 9 7.52 -8.44 13.09
CA ILE A 9 8.79 -9.17 12.95
C ILE A 9 9.47 -8.77 11.63
N GLU A 10 8.71 -8.69 10.55
CA GLU A 10 9.23 -8.24 9.26
C GLU A 10 9.76 -6.82 9.33
N LEU A 11 9.09 -5.91 10.05
CA LEU A 11 9.56 -4.54 10.23
C LEU A 11 10.94 -4.50 10.92
N TYR A 12 11.16 -5.29 11.96
CA TYR A 12 12.49 -5.37 12.60
C TYR A 12 13.56 -5.86 11.62
N GLY A 13 13.23 -6.81 10.76
CA GLY A 13 14.11 -7.25 9.67
C GLY A 13 14.40 -6.15 8.65
N ILE A 14 13.41 -5.33 8.32
CA ILE A 14 13.56 -4.17 7.44
C ILE A 14 14.47 -3.12 8.11
N ILE A 15 14.20 -2.75 9.36
CA ILE A 15 15.00 -1.77 10.11
C ILE A 15 16.46 -2.20 10.17
N ARG A 16 16.73 -3.47 10.45
CA ARG A 16 18.11 -4.01 10.46
C ARG A 16 18.78 -3.90 9.09
N SER A 17 18.05 -4.26 8.02
CA SER A 17 18.58 -4.28 6.65
C SER A 17 18.77 -2.89 6.05
N TYR A 18 17.99 -1.92 6.50
CA TYR A 18 17.93 -0.54 6.00
C TYR A 18 18.14 0.49 7.12
N HIS A 19 18.99 0.17 8.08
CA HIS A 19 19.23 0.98 9.29
C HIS A 19 19.41 2.48 9.03
N THR A 20 20.09 2.87 7.96
CA THR A 20 20.33 4.29 7.61
C THR A 20 19.05 5.07 7.25
N ILE A 21 17.98 4.36 6.85
CA ILE A 21 16.69 4.99 6.57
C ILE A 21 15.92 5.25 7.86
N TYR A 22 16.08 4.39 8.87
CA TYR A 22 15.28 4.42 10.10
C TYR A 22 15.94 5.18 11.25
N LYS A 23 17.28 5.16 11.33
CA LYS A 23 18.03 5.74 12.45
C LYS A 23 17.70 7.23 12.64
N ASP A 24 17.32 7.61 13.85
CA ASP A 24 16.96 8.96 14.27
C ASP A 24 15.79 9.59 13.48
N LYS A 25 14.89 8.74 12.90
CA LYS A 25 13.80 9.19 12.01
C LYS A 25 12.47 8.59 12.38
N MET A 26 11.40 9.33 12.03
CA MET A 26 10.03 8.84 12.01
C MET A 26 9.72 8.30 10.62
N VAL A 27 9.46 7.00 10.52
CA VAL A 27 9.22 6.32 9.24
C VAL A 27 7.87 5.61 9.25
N ALA A 28 7.09 5.75 8.18
CA ALA A 28 5.94 4.91 7.92
C ALA A 28 6.33 3.81 6.93
N THR A 29 6.17 2.55 7.32
CA THR A 29 6.43 1.40 6.44
C THR A 29 5.11 0.80 5.98
N ILE A 30 4.81 0.94 4.68
CA ILE A 30 3.64 0.35 4.03
C ILE A 30 4.03 -1.09 3.66
N MET A 31 3.27 -2.05 4.16
CA MET A 31 3.43 -3.49 3.94
C MET A 31 2.17 -4.06 3.28
N PRO A 32 2.11 -4.03 1.93
CA PRO A 32 0.96 -4.51 1.19
C PRO A 32 0.90 -6.04 1.19
N GLY A 33 -0.30 -6.56 1.42
CA GLY A 33 -0.60 -7.99 1.41
C GLY A 33 -2.10 -8.22 1.21
N SER A 34 -2.64 -9.32 1.73
CA SER A 34 -4.09 -9.51 1.87
C SER A 34 -4.70 -8.36 2.68
N HIS A 35 -4.05 -7.99 3.75
CA HIS A 35 -4.24 -6.71 4.44
C HIS A 35 -3.04 -5.80 4.13
N THR A 36 -3.27 -4.51 4.10
CA THR A 36 -2.19 -3.53 4.02
C THR A 36 -1.99 -2.92 5.39
N HIS A 37 -0.82 -3.15 5.98
CA HIS A 37 -0.45 -2.54 7.25
C HIS A 37 0.53 -1.39 7.01
N ILE A 38 0.34 -0.29 7.72
CA ILE A 38 1.27 0.83 7.76
C ILE A 38 1.78 0.92 9.19
N LEU A 39 3.04 0.57 9.39
CA LEU A 39 3.68 0.62 10.70
C LEU A 39 4.48 1.90 10.82
N PHE A 40 4.15 2.71 11.81
CA PHE A 40 4.88 3.92 12.16
C PHE A 40 5.95 3.57 13.17
N SER A 41 7.20 3.86 12.84
CA SER A 41 8.34 3.60 13.73
C SER A 41 9.18 4.85 13.93
N GLN A 42 9.77 4.96 15.11
CA GLN A 42 10.83 5.89 15.40
C GLN A 42 12.01 5.09 15.93
N ASP A 43 13.12 5.15 15.22
CA ASP A 43 14.25 4.25 15.40
C ASP A 43 13.81 2.78 15.27
N ASP A 44 13.98 1.98 16.31
CA ASP A 44 13.60 0.57 16.41
C ASP A 44 12.27 0.33 17.16
N GLN A 45 11.53 1.41 17.49
CA GLN A 45 10.26 1.32 18.21
C GLN A 45 9.06 1.52 17.29
N ILE A 46 8.11 0.59 17.35
CA ILE A 46 6.80 0.76 16.70
C ILE A 46 5.98 1.72 17.56
N ILE A 47 5.61 2.86 16.98
CA ILE A 47 4.86 3.93 17.66
C ILE A 47 3.35 3.76 17.45
N ASP A 48 2.93 3.39 16.23
CA ASP A 48 1.51 3.18 15.89
C ASP A 48 1.38 2.28 14.66
N ILE A 49 0.18 1.78 14.43
CA ILE A 49 -0.14 0.90 13.30
C ILE A 49 -1.48 1.34 12.70
N LEU A 50 -1.54 1.43 11.38
CA LEU A 50 -2.76 1.61 10.61
C LEU A 50 -3.00 0.37 9.76
N SER A 51 -4.09 -0.36 10.01
CA SER A 51 -4.42 -1.59 9.30
C SER A 51 -5.59 -1.39 8.35
N CYS A 52 -5.43 -1.83 7.10
CA CYS A 52 -6.43 -1.74 6.04
C CYS A 52 -6.62 -3.10 5.35
N ILE A 53 -7.83 -3.37 4.87
CA ILE A 53 -8.18 -4.68 4.24
C ILE A 53 -7.84 -4.73 2.73
N GLY A 54 -6.94 -3.89 2.25
CA GLY A 54 -6.66 -3.59 0.85
C GLY A 54 -6.71 -4.76 -0.15
N GLY A 55 -5.77 -5.70 -0.07
CA GLY A 55 -5.70 -6.83 -1.02
C GLY A 55 -6.89 -7.78 -0.94
N GLU A 56 -7.40 -8.07 0.26
CA GLU A 56 -8.61 -8.90 0.43
C GLU A 56 -9.84 -8.18 -0.11
N PHE A 57 -9.94 -6.86 0.07
CA PHE A 57 -11.03 -6.08 -0.49
C PHE A 57 -11.00 -6.06 -2.02
N PHE A 58 -9.80 -5.89 -2.61
CA PHE A 58 -9.62 -6.00 -4.06
C PHE A 58 -10.08 -7.38 -4.56
N ALA A 59 -9.60 -8.46 -3.95
CA ALA A 59 -9.95 -9.82 -4.34
C ALA A 59 -11.45 -10.09 -4.20
N ALA A 60 -12.08 -9.67 -3.10
CA ALA A 60 -13.53 -9.84 -2.89
C ALA A 60 -14.33 -9.11 -3.98
N ILE A 61 -13.93 -7.92 -4.38
CA ILE A 61 -14.57 -7.16 -5.46
C ILE A 61 -14.36 -7.88 -6.81
N ALA A 62 -13.12 -8.27 -7.11
CA ALA A 62 -12.76 -8.90 -8.38
C ALA A 62 -13.39 -10.29 -8.56
N GLU A 63 -13.69 -11.03 -7.49
CA GLU A 63 -14.17 -12.41 -7.57
C GLU A 63 -15.67 -12.54 -7.31
N HIS A 64 -16.25 -11.68 -6.48
CA HIS A 64 -17.59 -11.87 -5.93
C HIS A 64 -18.59 -10.77 -6.25
N THR A 65 -18.24 -9.80 -7.11
CA THR A 65 -19.15 -8.71 -7.46
C THR A 65 -19.52 -8.69 -8.96
N ILE A 66 -20.37 -7.76 -9.33
CA ILE A 66 -20.80 -7.55 -10.72
C ILE A 66 -19.64 -7.22 -11.67
N ILE A 67 -18.52 -6.75 -11.16
CA ILE A 67 -17.36 -6.36 -11.98
C ILE A 67 -16.33 -7.49 -12.17
N LYS A 68 -16.59 -8.69 -11.66
CA LYS A 68 -15.68 -9.85 -11.76
C LYS A 68 -15.22 -10.20 -13.18
N ALA A 69 -16.04 -9.90 -14.19
CA ALA A 69 -15.69 -10.14 -15.59
C ALA A 69 -14.85 -9.01 -16.19
N SER A 70 -14.67 -7.90 -15.47
CA SER A 70 -14.02 -6.69 -15.96
C SER A 70 -12.57 -6.54 -15.48
N VAL A 71 -12.20 -7.24 -14.41
CA VAL A 71 -10.90 -7.13 -13.74
C VAL A 71 -10.31 -8.50 -13.44
N THR A 72 -8.99 -8.52 -13.16
CA THR A 72 -8.27 -9.73 -12.71
C THR A 72 -8.11 -9.72 -11.18
N SER A 73 -7.99 -10.92 -10.57
CA SER A 73 -7.83 -11.02 -9.11
C SER A 73 -6.42 -10.65 -8.60
N ASN A 74 -5.43 -10.56 -9.49
CA ASN A 74 -4.05 -10.29 -9.09
C ASN A 74 -3.30 -9.55 -10.21
N PRO A 75 -3.57 -8.25 -10.42
CA PRO A 75 -2.92 -7.46 -11.45
C PRO A 75 -1.41 -7.34 -11.20
N THR A 76 -0.63 -7.41 -12.26
CA THR A 76 0.84 -7.30 -12.22
C THR A 76 1.37 -6.10 -13.00
N VAL A 77 0.51 -5.44 -13.74
CA VAL A 77 0.85 -4.28 -14.59
C VAL A 77 -0.02 -3.10 -14.19
N ILE A 78 0.60 -1.94 -14.03
CA ILE A 78 -0.08 -0.70 -13.71
C ILE A 78 -0.03 0.27 -14.89
N LYS A 79 -1.20 0.79 -15.25
CA LYS A 79 -1.39 1.87 -16.22
C LYS A 79 -1.60 3.16 -15.43
N GLU A 80 -0.57 4.01 -15.41
CA GLU A 80 -0.54 5.21 -14.54
C GLU A 80 -1.73 6.14 -14.71
N ASP A 81 -2.18 6.38 -15.95
CA ASP A 81 -3.34 7.24 -16.20
C ASP A 81 -4.61 6.64 -15.60
N ALA A 82 -4.82 5.33 -15.75
CA ALA A 82 -5.97 4.64 -15.20
C ALA A 82 -5.94 4.62 -13.66
N LEU A 83 -4.77 4.39 -13.05
CA LEU A 83 -4.55 4.50 -11.59
C LEU A 83 -4.94 5.90 -11.10
N ARG A 84 -4.47 6.95 -11.79
CA ARG A 84 -4.80 8.35 -11.48
C ARG A 84 -6.30 8.59 -11.57
N TYR A 85 -6.95 8.15 -12.65
CA TYR A 85 -8.41 8.32 -12.82
C TYR A 85 -9.21 7.59 -11.73
N GLY A 86 -8.79 6.41 -11.31
CA GLY A 86 -9.40 5.70 -10.17
C GLY A 86 -9.29 6.50 -8.88
N PHE A 87 -8.12 7.05 -8.60
CA PHE A 87 -7.89 7.87 -7.42
C PHE A 87 -8.69 9.19 -7.46
N GLU A 88 -8.74 9.86 -8.60
CA GLU A 88 -9.58 11.06 -8.80
C GLU A 88 -11.08 10.75 -8.62
N ALA A 89 -11.54 9.60 -9.12
CA ALA A 89 -12.91 9.15 -8.94
C ALA A 89 -13.22 8.88 -7.46
N LEU A 90 -12.29 8.23 -6.72
CA LEU A 90 -12.39 8.06 -5.28
C LEU A 90 -12.54 9.40 -4.56
N LYS A 91 -11.68 10.38 -4.87
CA LYS A 91 -11.72 11.70 -4.23
C LYS A 91 -13.03 12.42 -4.50
N LYS A 92 -13.54 12.32 -5.71
CA LYS A 92 -14.74 13.03 -6.15
C LYS A 92 -16.04 12.39 -5.69
N TYR A 93 -16.12 11.05 -5.69
CA TYR A 93 -17.38 10.33 -5.53
C TYR A 93 -17.41 9.38 -4.34
N GLY A 94 -16.28 9.14 -3.70
CA GLY A 94 -16.12 8.14 -2.64
C GLY A 94 -15.97 6.72 -3.19
N VAL A 95 -15.51 5.80 -2.32
CA VAL A 95 -15.10 4.44 -2.69
C VAL A 95 -16.21 3.63 -3.35
N ASN A 96 -17.44 3.67 -2.82
CA ASN A 96 -18.56 2.87 -3.32
C ASN A 96 -18.90 3.21 -4.78
N ARG A 97 -19.05 4.51 -5.10
CA ARG A 97 -19.35 4.97 -6.47
C ARG A 97 -18.18 4.73 -7.41
N ALA A 98 -16.94 4.98 -6.97
CA ALA A 98 -15.75 4.78 -7.78
C ALA A 98 -15.57 3.31 -8.19
N ILE A 99 -15.79 2.35 -7.28
CA ILE A 99 -15.77 0.92 -7.62
C ILE A 99 -16.78 0.59 -8.72
N TYR A 100 -18.01 1.10 -8.63
CA TYR A 100 -19.03 0.84 -9.65
C TYR A 100 -18.66 1.39 -11.05
N MET A 101 -17.84 2.45 -11.13
CA MET A 101 -17.38 3.02 -12.40
C MET A 101 -16.54 2.02 -13.22
N VAL A 102 -15.93 1.01 -12.62
CA VAL A 102 -15.27 -0.11 -13.33
C VAL A 102 -16.27 -0.81 -14.28
N ARG A 103 -17.53 -0.99 -13.82
CA ARG A 103 -18.59 -1.55 -14.67
C ARG A 103 -18.98 -0.62 -15.80
N GLU A 104 -18.96 0.69 -15.57
CA GLU A 104 -19.24 1.69 -16.63
C GLU A 104 -18.12 1.70 -17.67
N LEU A 105 -16.85 1.59 -17.25
CA LEU A 105 -15.71 1.45 -18.15
C LEU A 105 -15.86 0.20 -19.05
N GLU A 106 -16.32 -0.92 -18.49
CA GLU A 106 -16.59 -2.14 -19.25
C GLU A 106 -17.70 -1.95 -20.32
N LEU A 107 -18.78 -1.28 -19.95
CA LEU A 107 -19.98 -1.21 -20.80
C LEU A 107 -19.92 -0.08 -21.85
N PHE A 108 -19.23 1.01 -21.54
CA PHE A 108 -19.34 2.26 -22.30
C PHE A 108 -18.00 2.79 -22.81
N SER A 109 -16.89 2.06 -22.58
CA SER A 109 -15.57 2.45 -23.08
C SER A 109 -14.86 1.28 -23.77
N ASN A 110 -13.71 1.57 -24.40
CA ASN A 110 -12.81 0.57 -24.96
C ASN A 110 -11.64 0.25 -23.98
N ALA A 111 -11.83 0.50 -22.68
CA ALA A 111 -10.81 0.26 -21.68
C ALA A 111 -10.42 -1.23 -21.62
N LYS A 112 -9.13 -1.50 -21.69
CA LYS A 112 -8.57 -2.85 -21.56
C LYS A 112 -8.65 -3.31 -20.10
N THR A 113 -8.54 -4.62 -19.89
CA THR A 113 -8.58 -5.20 -18.54
C THR A 113 -7.52 -4.59 -17.62
N GLU A 114 -6.28 -4.40 -18.08
CA GLU A 114 -5.19 -3.78 -17.30
C GLU A 114 -5.48 -2.33 -16.90
N GLU A 115 -6.24 -1.59 -17.70
CA GLU A 115 -6.67 -0.23 -17.36
C GLU A 115 -7.76 -0.24 -16.29
N LYS A 116 -8.70 -1.17 -16.37
CA LYS A 116 -9.75 -1.36 -15.37
C LYS A 116 -9.17 -1.88 -14.04
N ASP A 117 -8.20 -2.80 -14.10
CA ASP A 117 -7.44 -3.25 -12.94
C ASP A 117 -6.75 -2.07 -12.27
N SER A 118 -6.02 -1.27 -13.04
CA SER A 118 -5.28 -0.11 -12.54
C SER A 118 -6.21 0.98 -11.98
N PHE A 119 -7.36 1.17 -12.60
CA PHE A 119 -8.39 2.07 -12.07
C PHE A 119 -8.87 1.58 -10.69
N LEU A 120 -9.17 0.29 -10.53
CA LEU A 120 -9.60 -0.28 -9.26
C LEU A 120 -8.50 -0.20 -8.19
N GLU A 121 -7.23 -0.43 -8.57
CA GLU A 121 -6.07 -0.24 -7.69
C GLU A 121 -5.96 1.23 -7.22
N GLY A 122 -6.21 2.19 -8.12
CA GLY A 122 -6.26 3.60 -7.78
C GLY A 122 -7.36 3.96 -6.80
N VAL A 123 -8.50 3.28 -6.85
CA VAL A 123 -9.59 3.46 -5.88
C VAL A 123 -9.22 2.86 -4.53
N ILE A 124 -8.79 1.60 -4.49
CA ILE A 124 -8.60 0.86 -3.23
C ILE A 124 -7.35 1.34 -2.49
N ASN A 125 -6.20 1.40 -3.18
CA ASN A 125 -4.97 1.89 -2.54
C ASN A 125 -4.99 3.40 -2.34
N GLY A 126 -5.75 4.14 -3.15
CA GLY A 126 -6.03 5.56 -2.93
C GLY A 126 -6.74 5.84 -1.61
N ASP A 127 -7.67 4.98 -1.20
CA ASP A 127 -8.35 5.12 0.09
C ASP A 127 -7.41 4.84 1.27
N ILE A 128 -6.46 3.90 1.09
CA ILE A 128 -5.37 3.65 2.06
C ILE A 128 -4.47 4.89 2.19
N ILE A 129 -4.09 5.50 1.05
CA ILE A 129 -3.29 6.75 1.08
C ILE A 129 -4.04 7.88 1.78
N LYS A 130 -5.35 8.04 1.53
CA LYS A 130 -6.14 9.03 2.26
C LYS A 130 -6.12 8.80 3.78
N ALA A 131 -6.22 7.54 4.21
CA ALA A 131 -6.13 7.20 5.62
C ALA A 131 -4.74 7.52 6.20
N LEU A 132 -3.65 7.26 5.46
CA LEU A 132 -2.30 7.63 5.85
C LEU A 132 -2.14 9.15 5.98
N LEU A 133 -2.61 9.93 5.01
CA LEU A 133 -2.52 11.39 5.02
C LEU A 133 -3.28 12.03 6.20
N LEU A 134 -4.37 11.41 6.63
CA LEU A 134 -5.17 11.86 7.77
C LEU A 134 -4.60 11.39 9.12
N HIS A 135 -3.59 10.52 9.11
CA HIS A 135 -3.02 9.99 10.35
C HIS A 135 -2.25 11.08 11.11
N PRO A 136 -2.41 11.21 12.45
CA PRO A 136 -1.77 12.26 13.24
C PRO A 136 -0.24 12.29 13.12
N LEU A 137 0.40 11.15 12.85
CA LEU A 137 1.86 11.06 12.71
C LEU A 137 2.34 11.44 11.31
N TYR A 138 1.46 11.60 10.30
CA TYR A 138 1.87 11.89 8.93
C TYR A 138 2.75 13.14 8.82
N SER A 139 2.39 14.21 9.50
CA SER A 139 3.15 15.48 9.47
C SER A 139 4.54 15.40 10.11
N ARG A 140 4.85 14.30 10.79
CA ARG A 140 6.14 14.07 11.47
C ARG A 140 7.05 13.10 10.69
N LEU A 141 6.58 12.56 9.56
CA LEU A 141 7.32 11.57 8.80
C LEU A 141 8.52 12.20 8.09
N ASP A 142 9.68 11.57 8.26
CA ASP A 142 10.89 11.85 7.47
C ASP A 142 10.89 11.08 6.15
N SER A 143 10.31 9.86 6.15
CA SER A 143 10.18 9.03 4.94
C SER A 143 9.02 8.04 5.04
N ILE A 144 8.58 7.58 3.86
CA ILE A 144 7.64 6.48 3.68
C ILE A 144 8.37 5.35 2.97
N CYS A 145 8.41 4.17 3.56
CA CYS A 145 8.96 2.97 2.98
C CYS A 145 7.84 2.10 2.42
N VAL A 146 8.01 1.53 1.23
CA VAL A 146 7.07 0.56 0.66
C VAL A 146 7.80 -0.77 0.51
N ALA A 147 7.36 -1.77 1.27
CA ALA A 147 7.88 -3.13 1.22
C ALA A 147 7.00 -4.03 0.34
N GLY A 148 7.56 -5.15 -0.13
CA GLY A 148 6.84 -6.14 -0.90
C GLY A 148 7.13 -6.11 -2.40
N LYS A 149 6.13 -6.50 -3.22
CA LYS A 149 6.29 -6.58 -4.67
C LYS A 149 6.51 -5.19 -5.29
N ALA A 150 7.32 -5.12 -6.34
CA ALA A 150 7.64 -3.86 -7.04
C ALA A 150 6.40 -3.08 -7.51
N VAL A 151 5.34 -3.77 -7.93
CA VAL A 151 4.08 -3.16 -8.37
C VAL A 151 3.46 -2.28 -7.28
N TYR A 152 3.56 -2.65 -6.02
CA TYR A 152 3.03 -1.85 -4.92
C TYR A 152 3.84 -0.57 -4.69
N TYR A 153 5.17 -0.64 -4.86
CA TYR A 153 5.97 0.59 -4.83
C TYR A 153 5.52 1.58 -5.91
N ASP A 154 5.28 1.10 -7.13
CA ASP A 154 4.82 1.94 -8.24
C ASP A 154 3.44 2.54 -7.94
N ILE A 155 2.51 1.75 -7.39
CA ILE A 155 1.17 2.22 -6.98
C ILE A 155 1.28 3.31 -5.91
N PHE A 156 1.89 2.99 -4.75
CA PHE A 156 1.90 3.91 -3.61
C PHE A 156 2.73 5.15 -3.86
N SER A 157 3.88 5.04 -4.54
CA SER A 157 4.69 6.20 -4.91
C SER A 157 3.93 7.15 -5.85
N LYS A 158 3.21 6.59 -6.84
CA LYS A 158 2.40 7.41 -7.75
C LYS A 158 1.24 8.09 -7.04
N LEU A 159 0.52 7.39 -6.18
CA LEU A 159 -0.59 7.95 -5.42
C LEU A 159 -0.14 9.07 -4.47
N LEU A 160 1.00 8.90 -3.79
CA LEU A 160 1.60 9.94 -2.95
C LEU A 160 2.06 11.15 -3.77
N GLN A 161 2.61 10.91 -4.97
CA GLN A 161 2.96 11.99 -5.90
C GLN A 161 1.73 12.81 -6.33
N LEU A 162 0.59 12.15 -6.58
CA LEU A 162 -0.67 12.81 -6.95
C LEU A 162 -1.26 13.66 -5.81
N GLU A 163 -0.91 13.38 -4.57
CA GLU A 163 -1.25 14.19 -3.38
C GLU A 163 -0.15 15.22 -3.04
N GLU A 164 0.80 15.43 -3.95
CA GLU A 164 1.89 16.39 -3.77
C GLU A 164 2.67 16.18 -2.46
N SER A 165 2.73 14.93 -1.98
CA SER A 165 3.47 14.59 -0.77
C SER A 165 4.94 14.98 -0.90
N GLN A 166 5.44 15.73 0.07
CA GLN A 166 6.87 16.11 0.16
C GLN A 166 7.71 15.06 0.89
N VAL A 167 7.06 14.06 1.47
CA VAL A 167 7.74 12.98 2.19
C VAL A 167 8.43 12.06 1.18
N LYS A 168 9.71 11.78 1.41
CA LYS A 168 10.49 10.88 0.54
C LYS A 168 9.92 9.46 0.57
N VAL A 169 9.72 8.86 -0.61
CA VAL A 169 9.26 7.47 -0.73
C VAL A 169 10.43 6.57 -1.09
N GLU A 170 10.65 5.53 -0.30
CA GLU A 170 11.75 4.57 -0.45
C GLU A 170 11.21 3.18 -0.79
N LYS A 171 11.84 2.51 -1.76
CA LYS A 171 11.55 1.11 -2.08
C LYS A 171 12.32 0.19 -1.17
N ILE A 172 11.63 -0.77 -0.56
CA ILE A 172 12.21 -1.76 0.34
C ILE A 172 12.06 -3.15 -0.26
N GLU A 173 13.19 -3.80 -0.55
CA GLU A 173 13.25 -5.15 -1.11
C GLU A 173 14.19 -6.03 -0.27
N PRO A 174 13.88 -7.33 -0.08
CA PRO A 174 14.80 -8.25 0.56
C PRO A 174 16.14 -8.32 -0.21
N LYS A 175 17.26 -8.27 0.52
CA LYS A 175 18.61 -8.34 -0.11
C LYS A 175 19.09 -9.78 -0.17
N ASP A 176 19.38 -10.37 1.00
CA ASP A 176 20.00 -11.70 1.09
C ASP A 176 19.06 -12.74 1.68
N GLN A 177 18.08 -12.33 2.49
CA GLN A 177 17.12 -13.18 3.17
C GLN A 177 15.77 -12.47 3.32
N SER A 178 14.71 -13.22 3.62
CA SER A 178 13.39 -12.61 3.89
C SER A 178 13.44 -11.70 5.12
N PHE A 179 12.63 -10.66 5.13
CA PHE A 179 12.54 -9.75 6.26
C PHE A 179 12.07 -10.46 7.54
N ALA A 180 11.16 -11.43 7.43
CA ALA A 180 10.73 -12.24 8.56
C ALA A 180 11.89 -13.00 9.21
N LEU A 181 12.78 -13.62 8.40
CA LEU A 181 13.96 -14.31 8.94
C LEU A 181 14.94 -13.31 9.56
N ALA A 182 15.22 -12.19 8.90
CA ALA A 182 16.10 -11.15 9.43
C ALA A 182 15.57 -10.59 10.77
N GLY A 183 14.26 -10.35 10.86
CA GLY A 183 13.60 -9.88 12.07
C GLY A 183 13.64 -10.90 13.20
N PHE A 184 13.37 -12.16 12.90
CA PHE A 184 13.48 -13.25 13.89
C PHE A 184 14.88 -13.34 14.47
N LEU A 185 15.92 -13.32 13.63
CA LEU A 185 17.31 -13.33 14.08
C LEU A 185 17.65 -12.10 14.94
N THR A 186 17.16 -10.93 14.56
CA THR A 186 17.36 -9.69 15.34
C THR A 186 16.77 -9.81 16.74
N ILE A 187 15.53 -10.29 16.86
CA ILE A 187 14.86 -10.45 18.15
C ILE A 187 15.58 -11.52 19.00
N SER A 188 16.00 -12.63 18.39
CA SER A 188 16.68 -13.72 19.10
C SER A 188 18.06 -13.34 19.66
N GLU A 189 18.73 -12.33 19.10
CA GLU A 189 20.00 -11.79 19.61
C GLU A 189 19.81 -10.98 20.92
N HIS A 190 18.57 -10.58 21.25
CA HIS A 190 18.22 -9.79 22.43
C HIS A 190 17.48 -10.58 23.53
N LEU A 191 17.25 -11.89 23.33
CA LEU A 191 16.69 -12.81 24.31
C LEU A 191 17.79 -13.60 25.02
#